data_f67d76e5f7d0e6a8e3e7b5053a32a38f
#
_entry.id   f67d76e5f7d0e6a8e3e7b5053a32a38f
#
_cell.length_a   1.000
_cell.length_b   1.000
_cell.length_c   1.000
_cell.angle_alpha   90.00
_cell.angle_beta   90.00
_cell.angle_gamma   90.00
#
_symmetry.space_group_name_H-M   'P 1'
#
loop_
_entity.id
_entity.type
_entity.pdbx_description
1 polymer ?
#
loop_
_entity_poly.entity_id
_entity_poly.type
_entity_poly.pdbx_seq_one_letter_code
_entity_poly.pdbx_strand_id
1 'polypeptide(L)'
;MNRFHHVRIKLESFLNNLSLKKKLRYLYFLCILVPIFLTDIVILHALTKNEHAEQLHQMEKIAKSVQSMLSAATEDSALISTSLYMDNSLQDFVSRQYASPQDYFSSYREYIHNSLLQGVSRITNSVIRVYADNETLINGSEFARLSTVSQEPWYQQYTADGYSPRLLFSYDETDGRQVLFLRGMNGLYSNKAECLLCIGINYSTLDRDFQNMGYNDSVYVCSGNRILLTNAMPNYRWQPYDTFSPSDSIGLSQHVTLYGEDLDIYVMEPSGNVLALIRQNIYILILLLILNIIPPQLLMNLLENSITSRLFRLEKVFNQIDSDVLIKISGPNGQDEIGSLMDNYNRMADRMNSLIDTAYRCRLKEQKMDIARQNAELMALYSQINPHFLFNALESIRMHSILKKEEETADMIQKLAIMVRQNVDWSSDSNTIKRELAFVEAYLSLQKYRFGERLSYQINAQEDCQNILVPKLTITTFVENACVHGIE
;
A
#
# COMPACT_ATOMS: atom_id res chain seq x y z
N MET A 1 -21.10 13.01 -32.16
CA MET A 1 -20.37 14.19 -31.58
C MET A 1 -21.04 14.78 -30.35
N ASN A 2 -22.38 14.90 -30.27
CA ASN A 2 -23.09 15.53 -29.13
C ASN A 2 -23.00 14.81 -27.78
N ARG A 3 -22.90 13.47 -27.73
CA ARG A 3 -22.80 12.73 -26.43
C ARG A 3 -21.49 12.98 -25.69
N PHE A 4 -20.37 13.04 -26.40
CA PHE A 4 -19.05 13.35 -25.78
C PHE A 4 -18.99 14.77 -25.21
N HIS A 5 -19.59 15.73 -25.90
CA HIS A 5 -19.64 17.12 -25.43
C HIS A 5 -20.47 17.27 -24.15
N HIS A 6 -21.58 16.54 -24.05
CA HIS A 6 -22.45 16.58 -22.86
C HIS A 6 -21.81 15.87 -21.64
N VAL A 7 -21.07 14.78 -21.87
CA VAL A 7 -20.29 14.09 -20.82
C VAL A 7 -19.15 14.98 -20.33
N ARG A 8 -18.45 15.65 -21.25
CA ARG A 8 -17.38 16.60 -20.92
C ARG A 8 -17.87 17.74 -20.04
N ILE A 9 -18.99 18.40 -20.40
CA ILE A 9 -19.55 19.50 -19.61
C ILE A 9 -19.97 19.05 -18.20
N LYS A 10 -20.60 17.86 -18.08
CA LYS A 10 -20.94 17.31 -16.77
C LYS A 10 -19.70 16.97 -15.92
N LEU A 11 -18.65 16.46 -16.55
CA LEU A 11 -17.39 16.14 -15.87
C LEU A 11 -16.67 17.43 -15.42
N GLU A 12 -16.62 18.44 -16.28
CA GLU A 12 -16.06 19.76 -15.95
C GLU A 12 -16.83 20.42 -14.79
N SER A 13 -18.17 20.37 -14.81
CA SER A 13 -19.01 20.89 -13.73
C SER A 13 -18.79 20.13 -12.41
N PHE A 14 -18.72 18.80 -12.47
CA PHE A 14 -18.43 17.97 -11.29
C PHE A 14 -17.04 18.30 -10.72
N LEU A 15 -16.03 18.35 -11.59
CA LEU A 15 -14.67 18.67 -11.16
C LEU A 15 -14.59 20.09 -10.57
N ASN A 16 -15.29 21.07 -11.13
CA ASN A 16 -15.24 22.47 -10.63
C ASN A 16 -15.81 22.62 -9.22
N ASN A 17 -16.74 21.77 -8.83
CA ASN A 17 -17.34 21.79 -7.48
C ASN A 17 -16.49 21.04 -6.41
N LEU A 18 -15.40 20.37 -6.82
CA LEU A 18 -14.52 19.68 -5.90
C LEU A 18 -13.40 20.60 -5.39
N SER A 19 -13.03 20.46 -4.11
CA SER A 19 -11.82 21.12 -3.59
C SER A 19 -10.57 20.62 -4.35
N LEU A 20 -9.56 21.50 -4.48
CA LEU A 20 -8.31 21.18 -5.18
C LEU A 20 -7.65 19.89 -4.67
N LYS A 21 -7.69 19.67 -3.35
CA LYS A 21 -7.22 18.46 -2.70
C LYS A 21 -7.95 17.20 -3.20
N LYS A 22 -9.27 17.27 -3.36
CA LYS A 22 -10.06 16.16 -3.90
C LYS A 22 -9.77 15.94 -5.39
N LYS A 23 -9.62 17.01 -6.18
CA LYS A 23 -9.25 16.91 -7.61
C LYS A 23 -7.93 16.19 -7.79
N LEU A 24 -6.89 16.56 -7.02
CA LEU A 24 -5.58 15.92 -7.06
C LEU A 24 -5.65 14.44 -6.66
N ARG A 25 -6.45 14.08 -5.65
CA ARG A 25 -6.65 12.67 -5.25
C ARG A 25 -7.37 11.85 -6.32
N TYR A 26 -8.39 12.40 -6.98
CA TYR A 26 -9.05 11.71 -8.09
C TYR A 26 -8.12 11.52 -9.28
N LEU A 27 -7.33 12.54 -9.62
CA LEU A 27 -6.34 12.44 -10.69
C LEU A 27 -5.27 11.39 -10.35
N TYR A 28 -4.77 11.39 -9.13
CA TYR A 28 -3.85 10.38 -8.63
C TYR A 28 -4.45 8.96 -8.72
N PHE A 29 -5.67 8.78 -8.22
CA PHE A 29 -6.35 7.49 -8.25
C PHE A 29 -6.56 6.99 -9.69
N LEU A 30 -7.09 7.86 -10.56
CA LEU A 30 -7.44 7.46 -11.92
C LEU A 30 -6.22 7.30 -12.83
N CYS A 31 -5.24 8.21 -12.74
CA CYS A 31 -4.10 8.24 -13.67
C CYS A 31 -2.90 7.43 -13.20
N ILE A 32 -2.80 7.13 -11.91
CA ILE A 32 -1.66 6.42 -11.34
C ILE A 32 -2.09 5.06 -10.79
N LEU A 33 -3.00 5.02 -9.79
CA LEU A 33 -3.36 3.77 -9.13
C LEU A 33 -4.08 2.78 -10.06
N VAL A 34 -5.05 3.25 -10.85
CA VAL A 34 -5.81 2.36 -11.75
C VAL A 34 -4.91 1.73 -12.82
N PRO A 35 -4.07 2.46 -13.59
CA PRO A 35 -3.15 1.86 -14.56
C PRO A 35 -2.14 0.90 -13.92
N ILE A 36 -1.59 1.25 -12.76
CA ILE A 36 -0.66 0.38 -12.03
C ILE A 36 -1.36 -0.93 -11.63
N PHE A 37 -2.56 -0.85 -11.06
CA PHE A 37 -3.34 -2.04 -10.69
C PHE A 37 -3.67 -2.91 -11.90
N LEU A 38 -3.99 -2.29 -13.05
CA LEU A 38 -4.20 -3.03 -14.30
C LEU A 38 -2.92 -3.70 -14.81
N THR A 39 -1.78 -3.03 -14.71
CA THR A 39 -0.49 -3.63 -15.09
C THR A 39 -0.11 -4.78 -14.17
N ASP A 40 -0.37 -4.68 -12.87
CA ASP A 40 -0.14 -5.77 -11.92
C ASP A 40 -0.99 -7.00 -12.24
N ILE A 41 -2.26 -6.81 -12.60
CA ILE A 41 -3.13 -7.90 -13.05
C ILE A 41 -2.57 -8.57 -14.32
N VAL A 42 -2.10 -7.77 -15.30
CA VAL A 42 -1.51 -8.30 -16.54
C VAL A 42 -0.22 -9.07 -16.24
N ILE A 43 0.63 -8.54 -15.37
CA ILE A 43 1.87 -9.22 -14.95
C ILE A 43 1.56 -10.53 -14.23
N LEU A 44 0.61 -10.51 -13.29
CA LEU A 44 0.19 -11.72 -12.57
C LEU A 44 -0.37 -12.78 -13.53
N HIS A 45 -1.21 -12.36 -14.48
CA HIS A 45 -1.73 -13.27 -15.51
C HIS A 45 -0.63 -13.83 -16.43
N ALA A 46 0.35 -13.01 -16.81
CA ALA A 46 1.49 -13.46 -17.61
C ALA A 46 2.38 -14.46 -16.83
N LEU A 47 2.63 -14.19 -15.54
CA LEU A 47 3.37 -15.12 -14.68
C LEU A 47 2.67 -16.46 -14.53
N THR A 48 1.36 -16.47 -14.28
CA THR A 48 0.60 -17.73 -14.16
C THR A 48 0.57 -18.52 -15.48
N LYS A 49 0.46 -17.84 -16.61
CA LYS A 49 0.48 -18.47 -17.92
C LYS A 49 1.86 -19.05 -18.25
N ASN A 50 2.94 -18.34 -17.96
CA ASN A 50 4.31 -18.83 -18.17
C ASN A 50 4.62 -20.04 -17.27
N GLU A 51 4.16 -20.02 -16.02
CA GLU A 51 4.31 -21.14 -15.08
C GLU A 51 3.61 -22.38 -15.61
N HIS A 52 2.37 -22.24 -16.09
CA HIS A 52 1.64 -23.37 -16.66
C HIS A 52 2.32 -23.93 -17.92
N ALA A 53 2.87 -23.09 -18.79
CA ALA A 53 3.63 -23.53 -19.94
C ALA A 53 4.93 -24.27 -19.56
N GLU A 54 5.63 -23.79 -18.54
CA GLU A 54 6.84 -24.45 -18.00
C GLU A 54 6.50 -25.80 -17.37
N GLN A 55 5.41 -25.89 -16.60
CA GLN A 55 4.93 -27.16 -16.02
C GLN A 55 4.62 -28.17 -17.11
N LEU A 56 3.88 -27.79 -18.16
CA LEU A 56 3.63 -28.69 -19.30
C LEU A 56 4.91 -29.18 -19.95
N HIS A 57 5.88 -28.29 -20.16
CA HIS A 57 7.18 -28.67 -20.72
C HIS A 57 7.97 -29.64 -19.83
N GLN A 58 7.90 -29.45 -18.50
CA GLN A 58 8.50 -30.39 -17.54
C GLN A 58 7.80 -31.73 -17.58
N MET A 59 6.46 -31.79 -17.61
CA MET A 59 5.69 -33.03 -17.75
C MET A 59 6.04 -33.77 -19.04
N GLU A 60 6.20 -33.07 -20.18
CA GLU A 60 6.64 -33.66 -21.44
C GLU A 60 8.04 -34.26 -21.32
N LYS A 61 8.98 -33.59 -20.65
CA LYS A 61 10.31 -34.13 -20.39
C LYS A 61 10.25 -35.40 -19.53
N ILE A 62 9.42 -35.39 -18.48
CA ILE A 62 9.21 -36.56 -17.63
C ILE A 62 8.68 -37.72 -18.46
N ALA A 63 7.62 -37.53 -19.22
CA ALA A 63 7.00 -38.58 -20.05
C ALA A 63 8.02 -39.15 -21.06
N LYS A 64 8.78 -38.31 -21.75
CA LYS A 64 9.86 -38.73 -22.67
C LYS A 64 10.98 -39.50 -21.98
N SER A 65 11.35 -39.08 -20.78
CA SER A 65 12.36 -39.75 -19.98
C SER A 65 11.91 -41.15 -19.57
N VAL A 66 10.64 -41.30 -19.14
CA VAL A 66 10.03 -42.59 -18.82
C VAL A 66 9.98 -43.48 -20.07
N GLN A 67 9.55 -42.93 -21.19
CA GLN A 67 9.54 -43.66 -22.48
C GLN A 67 10.94 -44.15 -22.84
N SER A 68 11.96 -43.29 -22.72
CA SER A 68 13.35 -43.66 -23.02
C SER A 68 13.85 -44.76 -22.08
N MET A 69 13.51 -44.72 -20.80
CA MET A 69 13.88 -45.74 -19.82
C MET A 69 13.22 -47.07 -20.16
N LEU A 70 11.92 -47.09 -20.48
CA LEU A 70 11.21 -48.31 -20.85
C LEU A 70 11.77 -48.88 -22.17
N SER A 71 12.05 -48.03 -23.15
CA SER A 71 12.67 -48.43 -24.42
C SER A 71 14.07 -49.05 -24.18
N ALA A 72 14.91 -48.41 -23.39
CA ALA A 72 16.26 -48.93 -23.08
C ALA A 72 16.18 -50.27 -22.35
N ALA A 73 15.28 -50.40 -21.35
CA ALA A 73 15.11 -51.65 -20.62
C ALA A 73 14.64 -52.83 -21.52
N THR A 74 13.96 -52.56 -22.60
CA THR A 74 13.46 -53.57 -23.52
C THR A 74 14.37 -53.80 -24.73
N GLU A 75 15.23 -52.83 -25.10
CA GLU A 75 16.09 -52.87 -26.27
C GLU A 75 17.13 -54.03 -26.18
N ASP A 76 17.73 -54.20 -25.01
CA ASP A 76 18.68 -55.32 -24.78
C ASP A 76 18.00 -56.67 -25.02
N SER A 77 16.76 -56.86 -24.51
CA SER A 77 15.97 -58.07 -24.70
C SER A 77 15.62 -58.28 -26.18
N ALA A 78 15.32 -57.22 -26.90
CA ALA A 78 15.00 -57.29 -28.32
C ALA A 78 16.23 -57.68 -29.17
N LEU A 79 17.43 -57.12 -28.86
CA LEU A 79 18.68 -57.48 -29.50
C LEU A 79 19.05 -58.93 -29.23
N ILE A 80 18.96 -59.39 -27.96
CA ILE A 80 19.19 -60.75 -27.56
C ILE A 80 18.26 -61.69 -28.32
N SER A 81 16.97 -61.39 -28.32
CA SER A 81 15.97 -62.18 -28.99
C SER A 81 16.23 -62.31 -30.50
N THR A 82 16.74 -61.24 -31.13
CA THR A 82 17.09 -61.23 -32.53
C THR A 82 18.33 -62.10 -32.79
N SER A 83 19.33 -62.00 -31.93
CA SER A 83 20.54 -62.82 -32.04
C SER A 83 20.24 -64.30 -31.88
N LEU A 84 19.42 -64.66 -30.88
CA LEU A 84 19.01 -66.06 -30.66
C LEU A 84 18.04 -66.57 -31.76
N TYR A 85 17.19 -65.72 -32.31
CA TYR A 85 16.33 -66.07 -33.45
C TYR A 85 17.13 -66.46 -34.68
N MET A 86 18.32 -65.88 -34.88
CA MET A 86 19.24 -66.17 -35.99
C MET A 86 20.19 -67.32 -35.70
N ASP A 87 20.18 -67.88 -34.47
CA ASP A 87 21.05 -68.99 -34.08
C ASP A 87 20.51 -70.33 -34.55
N ASN A 88 21.04 -70.83 -35.65
CA ASN A 88 20.63 -72.12 -36.19
C ASN A 88 20.99 -73.27 -35.24
N SER A 89 22.06 -73.18 -34.44
CA SER A 89 22.48 -74.21 -33.49
C SER A 89 21.45 -74.35 -32.33
N LEU A 90 20.83 -73.25 -31.91
CA LEU A 90 19.72 -73.24 -30.98
C LEU A 90 18.51 -74.00 -31.57
N GLN A 91 18.13 -73.68 -32.79
CA GLN A 91 17.01 -74.33 -33.46
C GLN A 91 17.26 -75.81 -33.66
N ASP A 92 18.46 -76.20 -34.05
CA ASP A 92 18.82 -77.62 -34.18
C ASP A 92 18.79 -78.35 -32.85
N PHE A 93 19.26 -77.74 -31.79
CA PHE A 93 19.23 -78.31 -30.43
C PHE A 93 17.80 -78.55 -29.94
N VAL A 94 16.91 -77.57 -30.03
CA VAL A 94 15.54 -77.66 -29.50
C VAL A 94 14.62 -78.57 -30.35
N SER A 95 14.97 -78.79 -31.63
CA SER A 95 14.16 -79.59 -32.56
C SER A 95 14.64 -81.08 -32.59
N ARG A 96 15.84 -81.38 -32.07
CA ARG A 96 16.41 -82.74 -32.05
C ARG A 96 15.61 -83.66 -31.12
N GLN A 97 15.30 -84.88 -31.62
CA GLN A 97 14.71 -85.92 -30.79
C GLN A 97 15.85 -86.67 -30.05
N TYR A 98 15.75 -86.73 -28.73
CA TYR A 98 16.73 -87.33 -27.86
C TYR A 98 16.32 -88.76 -27.49
N ALA A 99 17.20 -89.73 -27.72
CA ALA A 99 16.92 -91.13 -27.46
C ALA A 99 16.99 -91.49 -25.97
N SER A 100 17.74 -90.73 -25.19
CA SER A 100 17.88 -90.95 -23.73
C SER A 100 18.28 -89.66 -22.98
N PRO A 101 18.11 -89.59 -21.65
CA PRO A 101 18.61 -88.47 -20.88
C PRO A 101 20.09 -88.14 -21.00
N GLN A 102 20.93 -89.23 -21.17
CA GLN A 102 22.37 -89.05 -21.43
C GLN A 102 22.68 -88.40 -22.72
N ASP A 103 21.92 -88.74 -23.82
CA ASP A 103 22.07 -88.15 -25.10
C ASP A 103 21.70 -86.62 -25.05
N TYR A 104 20.62 -86.31 -24.32
CA TYR A 104 20.22 -84.92 -24.09
C TYR A 104 21.33 -84.15 -23.32
N PHE A 105 21.85 -84.65 -22.19
CA PHE A 105 22.84 -83.92 -21.42
C PHE A 105 24.21 -83.79 -22.16
N SER A 106 24.58 -84.72 -23.03
CA SER A 106 25.78 -84.58 -23.81
C SER A 106 25.63 -83.49 -24.85
N SER A 107 24.48 -83.46 -25.57
CA SER A 107 24.14 -82.45 -26.52
C SER A 107 23.95 -81.08 -25.87
N TYR A 108 23.29 -81.01 -24.69
CA TYR A 108 23.14 -79.78 -23.92
C TYR A 108 24.52 -79.20 -23.53
N ARG A 109 25.47 -80.00 -23.07
CA ARG A 109 26.82 -79.51 -22.70
C ARG A 109 27.58 -79.00 -23.90
N GLU A 110 27.49 -79.68 -25.02
CA GLU A 110 28.09 -79.22 -26.28
C GLU A 110 27.50 -77.91 -26.79
N TYR A 111 26.17 -77.82 -26.74
CA TYR A 111 25.49 -76.58 -27.16
C TYR A 111 25.81 -75.41 -26.25
N ILE A 112 25.64 -75.57 -24.93
CA ILE A 112 25.88 -74.46 -23.96
C ILE A 112 27.30 -73.94 -24.00
N HIS A 113 28.28 -74.86 -24.17
CA HIS A 113 29.68 -74.46 -24.22
C HIS A 113 30.01 -73.54 -25.39
N ASN A 114 29.33 -73.68 -26.50
CA ASN A 114 29.57 -72.95 -27.73
C ASN A 114 28.47 -71.88 -28.03
N SER A 115 27.49 -71.74 -27.18
CA SER A 115 26.29 -70.90 -27.44
C SER A 115 26.43 -69.46 -26.91
N LEU A 116 25.75 -68.57 -27.61
CA LEU A 116 25.54 -67.18 -27.19
C LEU A 116 24.72 -67.10 -25.86
N LEU A 117 23.87 -68.09 -25.58
CA LEU A 117 22.93 -68.10 -24.48
C LEU A 117 23.62 -67.97 -23.12
N GLN A 118 24.73 -68.69 -22.86
CA GLN A 118 25.48 -68.61 -21.62
C GLN A 118 26.20 -67.23 -21.44
N GLY A 119 26.73 -66.67 -22.53
CA GLY A 119 27.41 -65.39 -22.50
C GLY A 119 26.46 -64.25 -22.19
N VAL A 120 25.30 -64.24 -22.82
CA VAL A 120 24.29 -63.19 -22.71
C VAL A 120 23.58 -63.21 -21.33
N SER A 121 23.18 -64.37 -20.85
CA SER A 121 22.53 -64.51 -19.54
C SER A 121 23.38 -63.97 -18.38
N ARG A 122 24.71 -64.07 -18.49
CA ARG A 122 25.66 -63.54 -17.48
C ARG A 122 25.83 -62.02 -17.51
N ILE A 123 25.70 -61.42 -18.72
CA ILE A 123 25.95 -59.98 -18.94
C ILE A 123 24.69 -59.17 -18.59
N THR A 124 23.50 -59.65 -18.96
CA THR A 124 22.28 -58.86 -18.91
C THR A 124 21.45 -59.04 -17.65
N ASN A 125 21.82 -59.96 -16.74
CA ASN A 125 21.04 -60.32 -15.56
C ASN A 125 19.56 -60.67 -15.88
N SER A 126 19.30 -61.07 -17.15
CA SER A 126 18.00 -61.47 -17.65
C SER A 126 17.87 -63.00 -17.61
N VAL A 127 16.73 -63.48 -17.23
CA VAL A 127 16.43 -64.92 -17.28
C VAL A 127 15.96 -65.27 -18.69
N ILE A 128 16.79 -66.01 -19.42
CA ILE A 128 16.45 -66.44 -20.79
C ILE A 128 15.99 -67.91 -20.71
N ARG A 129 14.77 -68.18 -21.22
CA ARG A 129 14.22 -69.52 -21.29
C ARG A 129 13.63 -69.77 -22.65
N VAL A 130 13.92 -70.95 -23.19
CA VAL A 130 13.39 -71.38 -24.49
C VAL A 130 12.42 -72.55 -24.30
N TYR A 131 11.21 -72.40 -24.70
CA TYR A 131 10.16 -73.39 -24.67
C TYR A 131 10.00 -74.01 -26.06
N ALA A 132 10.00 -75.33 -26.17
CA ALA A 132 9.78 -76.00 -27.46
C ALA A 132 8.80 -77.13 -27.33
N ASP A 133 8.04 -77.36 -28.41
CA ASP A 133 7.14 -78.51 -28.55
C ASP A 133 7.93 -79.75 -28.92
N ASN A 134 8.68 -80.26 -27.91
CA ASN A 134 9.54 -81.41 -28.02
C ASN A 134 9.48 -82.20 -26.71
N GLU A 135 8.77 -83.33 -26.70
CA GLU A 135 8.57 -84.18 -25.51
C GLU A 135 9.86 -84.85 -24.97
N THR A 136 10.91 -84.85 -25.80
CA THR A 136 12.22 -85.44 -25.39
C THR A 136 13.11 -84.45 -24.63
N LEU A 137 12.75 -83.16 -24.61
CA LEU A 137 13.45 -82.14 -23.84
C LEU A 137 13.29 -82.41 -22.35
N ILE A 138 14.36 -82.14 -21.54
CA ILE A 138 14.31 -82.20 -20.09
C ILE A 138 14.15 -80.74 -19.58
N ASN A 139 13.13 -80.52 -18.75
CA ASN A 139 12.88 -79.19 -18.16
C ASN A 139 14.04 -78.79 -17.29
N GLY A 140 14.64 -77.67 -17.61
CA GLY A 140 15.77 -77.07 -16.91
C GLY A 140 15.66 -75.54 -16.76
N SER A 141 16.77 -74.86 -16.45
CA SER A 141 16.79 -73.42 -16.31
C SER A 141 16.63 -72.65 -17.63
N GLU A 142 17.29 -73.14 -18.70
CA GLU A 142 17.35 -72.49 -20.00
C GLU A 142 16.35 -73.08 -21.02
N PHE A 143 16.01 -74.37 -20.88
CA PHE A 143 15.14 -75.09 -21.82
C PHE A 143 13.99 -75.76 -21.07
N ALA A 144 12.81 -75.72 -21.62
CA ALA A 144 11.63 -76.42 -21.10
C ALA A 144 10.71 -76.85 -22.21
N ARG A 145 9.85 -77.81 -21.94
CA ARG A 145 8.79 -78.22 -22.86
C ARG A 145 7.70 -77.15 -22.90
N LEU A 146 7.18 -76.85 -24.07
CA LEU A 146 6.11 -75.87 -24.27
C LEU A 146 4.82 -76.25 -23.50
N SER A 147 4.59 -77.58 -23.35
CA SER A 147 3.47 -78.11 -22.54
C SER A 147 3.47 -77.64 -21.07
N THR A 148 4.62 -77.26 -20.53
CA THR A 148 4.72 -76.77 -19.13
C THR A 148 4.12 -75.39 -18.90
N VAL A 149 4.02 -74.60 -19.97
CA VAL A 149 3.51 -73.18 -19.89
C VAL A 149 2.22 -72.99 -20.66
N SER A 150 1.66 -74.04 -21.28
CA SER A 150 0.43 -73.92 -22.08
C SER A 150 -0.78 -73.43 -21.29
N GLN A 151 -0.83 -73.60 -19.98
CA GLN A 151 -1.91 -73.11 -19.10
C GLN A 151 -1.58 -71.79 -18.41
N GLU A 152 -0.39 -71.28 -18.59
CA GLU A 152 0.02 -70.01 -17.98
C GLU A 152 -0.76 -68.82 -18.63
N PRO A 153 -1.27 -67.88 -17.80
CA PRO A 153 -2.03 -66.75 -18.31
C PRO A 153 -1.28 -65.90 -19.37
N TRP A 154 0.01 -65.70 -19.16
CA TRP A 154 0.87 -64.91 -20.03
C TRP A 154 1.07 -65.61 -21.40
N TYR A 155 1.12 -66.94 -21.43
CA TYR A 155 1.23 -67.71 -22.68
C TYR A 155 -0.08 -67.68 -23.49
N GLN A 156 -1.20 -67.85 -22.79
CA GLN A 156 -2.53 -67.71 -23.43
C GLN A 156 -2.77 -66.34 -24.02
N GLN A 157 -2.33 -65.30 -23.31
CA GLN A 157 -2.39 -63.91 -23.80
C GLN A 157 -1.48 -63.72 -25.03
N TYR A 158 -0.26 -64.24 -24.99
CA TYR A 158 0.67 -64.19 -26.14
C TYR A 158 0.09 -64.85 -27.40
N THR A 159 -0.49 -66.05 -27.26
CA THR A 159 -1.07 -66.83 -28.37
C THR A 159 -2.35 -66.20 -28.94
N ALA A 160 -3.15 -65.56 -28.10
CA ALA A 160 -4.37 -64.89 -28.50
C ALA A 160 -4.12 -63.64 -29.35
N ASP A 161 -3.09 -62.88 -29.05
CA ASP A 161 -2.81 -61.57 -29.68
C ASP A 161 -1.99 -61.70 -30.99
N GLY A 162 -1.26 -62.81 -31.21
CA GLY A 162 -0.52 -63.12 -32.45
C GLY A 162 0.67 -62.17 -32.77
N TYR A 163 1.06 -61.29 -31.85
CA TYR A 163 2.21 -60.42 -32.02
C TYR A 163 3.54 -61.08 -31.68
N SER A 164 4.56 -60.91 -32.51
CA SER A 164 5.90 -61.42 -32.25
C SER A 164 6.95 -60.54 -32.92
N PRO A 165 7.92 -59.94 -32.19
CA PRO A 165 8.14 -60.03 -30.75
C PRO A 165 7.13 -59.25 -29.91
N ARG A 166 6.85 -59.68 -28.68
CA ARG A 166 5.88 -59.03 -27.79
C ARG A 166 6.47 -58.80 -26.39
N LEU A 167 6.22 -57.61 -25.85
CA LEU A 167 6.43 -57.27 -24.44
C LEU A 167 5.10 -57.59 -23.69
N LEU A 168 5.21 -58.18 -22.51
CA LEU A 168 4.07 -58.49 -21.69
C LEU A 168 4.37 -58.27 -20.22
N PHE A 169 3.42 -57.59 -19.53
CA PHE A 169 3.47 -57.43 -18.07
C PHE A 169 2.42 -58.40 -17.46
N SER A 170 2.94 -59.36 -16.71
CA SER A 170 2.11 -60.36 -16.05
C SER A 170 2.36 -60.41 -14.53
N TYR A 171 1.44 -61.05 -13.82
CA TYR A 171 1.58 -61.33 -12.40
C TYR A 171 1.29 -62.81 -12.17
N ASP A 172 2.19 -63.43 -11.40
CA ASP A 172 2.04 -64.78 -10.90
C ASP A 172 2.30 -64.83 -9.39
N GLU A 173 1.57 -65.65 -8.66
CA GLU A 173 1.74 -65.79 -7.18
C GLU A 173 3.09 -66.34 -6.80
N THR A 174 3.76 -67.11 -7.66
CA THR A 174 5.06 -67.75 -7.41
C THR A 174 6.24 -66.84 -7.74
N ASP A 175 6.17 -66.08 -8.80
CA ASP A 175 7.24 -65.23 -9.33
C ASP A 175 7.01 -63.74 -9.13
N GLY A 176 5.77 -63.36 -8.73
CA GLY A 176 5.35 -61.99 -8.54
C GLY A 176 5.09 -61.26 -9.85
N ARG A 177 5.29 -59.92 -9.86
CA ARG A 177 5.19 -59.10 -11.09
C ARG A 177 6.36 -59.42 -12.00
N GLN A 178 6.06 -59.74 -13.26
CA GLN A 178 7.00 -60.16 -14.30
C GLN A 178 6.89 -59.23 -15.50
N VAL A 179 8.02 -59.00 -16.15
CA VAL A 179 8.12 -58.34 -17.44
C VAL A 179 8.75 -59.33 -18.41
N LEU A 180 7.97 -59.79 -19.37
CA LEU A 180 8.36 -60.84 -20.29
C LEU A 180 8.50 -60.30 -21.68
N PHE A 181 9.63 -60.54 -22.32
CA PHE A 181 9.83 -60.27 -23.73
C PHE A 181 9.75 -61.63 -24.48
N LEU A 182 8.71 -61.80 -25.30
CA LEU A 182 8.35 -63.05 -25.91
C LEU A 182 8.60 -62.99 -27.41
N ARG A 183 9.19 -64.04 -27.99
CA ARG A 183 9.40 -64.15 -29.44
C ARG A 183 9.19 -65.58 -29.90
N GLY A 184 8.26 -65.77 -30.85
CA GLY A 184 8.13 -67.02 -31.57
C GLY A 184 9.32 -67.26 -32.51
N MET A 185 9.85 -68.44 -32.48
CA MET A 185 11.04 -68.84 -33.23
C MET A 185 10.75 -69.60 -34.54
N ASN A 186 9.50 -69.68 -34.97
CA ASN A 186 8.99 -70.51 -36.08
C ASN A 186 9.23 -69.91 -37.50
N GLY A 187 10.05 -68.90 -37.66
CA GLY A 187 10.00 -68.04 -38.83
C GLY A 187 10.74 -68.46 -40.09
N LEU A 188 11.72 -69.38 -40.08
CA LEU A 188 12.56 -69.64 -41.22
C LEU A 188 12.47 -71.02 -41.87
N TYR A 189 11.91 -72.04 -41.16
CA TYR A 189 11.82 -73.41 -41.68
C TYR A 189 10.55 -74.06 -41.22
N SER A 190 9.59 -74.31 -42.09
CA SER A 190 8.24 -74.75 -41.83
C SER A 190 8.06 -76.20 -41.26
N ASN A 191 9.15 -76.93 -41.00
CA ASN A 191 9.12 -78.32 -40.52
C ASN A 191 9.81 -78.54 -39.14
N LYS A 192 10.06 -77.47 -38.38
CA LYS A 192 10.66 -77.58 -37.03
C LYS A 192 9.60 -77.45 -35.95
N ALA A 193 9.90 -77.95 -34.76
CA ALA A 193 9.04 -77.86 -33.59
C ALA A 193 8.68 -76.40 -33.25
N GLU A 194 7.47 -76.14 -32.80
CA GLU A 194 7.07 -74.85 -32.29
C GLU A 194 7.96 -74.47 -31.12
N CYS A 195 8.53 -73.28 -31.19
CA CYS A 195 9.52 -72.80 -30.23
C CYS A 195 9.21 -71.36 -29.82
N LEU A 196 9.25 -71.08 -28.55
CA LEU A 196 9.03 -69.75 -27.96
C LEU A 196 10.25 -69.38 -27.11
N LEU A 197 10.87 -68.26 -27.44
CA LEU A 197 11.85 -67.59 -26.60
C LEU A 197 11.18 -66.65 -25.62
N CYS A 198 11.49 -66.82 -24.36
CA CYS A 198 11.02 -65.97 -23.26
C CYS A 198 12.22 -65.35 -22.55
N ILE A 199 12.32 -64.05 -22.52
CA ILE A 199 13.35 -63.29 -21.80
C ILE A 199 12.66 -62.52 -20.67
N GLY A 200 12.96 -62.89 -19.44
CA GLY A 200 12.45 -62.22 -18.25
C GLY A 200 13.29 -60.99 -17.93
N ILE A 201 12.71 -59.83 -18.02
CA ILE A 201 13.26 -58.56 -17.59
C ILE A 201 13.03 -58.42 -16.09
N ASN A 202 14.06 -58.06 -15.32
CA ASN A 202 13.93 -57.96 -13.88
C ASN A 202 13.06 -56.76 -13.48
N TYR A 203 11.81 -57.02 -13.07
CA TYR A 203 10.86 -56.00 -12.62
C TYR A 203 11.40 -55.12 -11.49
N SER A 204 12.14 -55.68 -10.52
CA SER A 204 12.70 -54.92 -9.40
C SER A 204 13.80 -53.94 -9.84
N THR A 205 14.54 -54.29 -10.90
CA THR A 205 15.53 -53.36 -11.50
C THR A 205 14.82 -52.24 -12.26
N LEU A 206 13.82 -52.59 -13.04
CA LEU A 206 13.01 -51.61 -13.80
C LEU A 206 12.30 -50.65 -12.82
N ASP A 207 11.72 -51.15 -11.75
CA ASP A 207 11.08 -50.28 -10.73
C ASP A 207 12.09 -49.40 -10.04
N ARG A 208 13.24 -49.95 -9.61
CA ARG A 208 14.30 -49.16 -8.98
C ARG A 208 14.82 -48.06 -9.91
N ASP A 209 15.02 -48.34 -11.21
CA ASP A 209 15.49 -47.37 -12.15
C ASP A 209 14.43 -46.26 -12.38
N PHE A 210 13.16 -46.64 -12.40
CA PHE A 210 12.04 -45.68 -12.41
C PHE A 210 12.02 -44.83 -11.16
N GLN A 211 12.16 -45.36 -9.97
CA GLN A 211 12.19 -44.63 -8.70
C GLN A 211 13.40 -43.68 -8.62
N ASN A 212 14.56 -44.13 -9.12
CA ASN A 212 15.80 -43.33 -9.13
C ASN A 212 15.75 -42.10 -10.02
N MET A 213 14.78 -42.00 -10.93
CA MET A 213 14.57 -40.77 -11.73
C MET A 213 14.14 -39.58 -10.89
N GLY A 214 13.62 -39.81 -9.67
CA GLY A 214 13.37 -38.78 -8.67
C GLY A 214 12.41 -37.70 -9.09
N TYR A 215 11.37 -38.03 -9.85
CA TYR A 215 10.35 -37.09 -10.25
C TYR A 215 9.55 -36.56 -9.06
N ASN A 216 9.36 -35.24 -9.00
CA ASN A 216 8.54 -34.60 -7.98
C ASN A 216 7.04 -34.82 -8.20
N ASP A 217 6.63 -34.95 -9.46
CA ASP A 217 5.26 -35.16 -9.85
C ASP A 217 4.92 -36.66 -9.81
N SER A 218 3.66 -36.98 -9.52
CA SER A 218 3.20 -38.34 -9.54
C SER A 218 3.10 -38.83 -10.99
N VAL A 219 3.81 -39.92 -11.28
CA VAL A 219 3.87 -40.55 -12.59
C VAL A 219 3.32 -41.95 -12.52
N TYR A 220 2.47 -42.31 -13.46
CA TYR A 220 1.91 -43.65 -13.60
C TYR A 220 2.19 -44.16 -15.01
N VAL A 221 2.71 -45.38 -15.11
CA VAL A 221 2.82 -46.13 -16.34
C VAL A 221 1.76 -47.21 -16.27
N CYS A 222 0.81 -47.17 -17.17
CA CYS A 222 -0.35 -48.08 -17.20
C CYS A 222 -0.40 -48.91 -18.48
N SER A 223 -0.90 -50.12 -18.39
CA SER A 223 -1.40 -50.89 -19.55
C SER A 223 -2.90 -51.14 -19.38
N GLY A 224 -3.68 -50.42 -20.18
CA GLY A 224 -5.15 -50.34 -19.95
C GLY A 224 -5.45 -49.71 -18.58
N ASN A 225 -6.10 -50.49 -17.72
CA ASN A 225 -6.47 -50.00 -16.37
C ASN A 225 -5.54 -50.47 -15.26
N ARG A 226 -4.41 -51.08 -15.62
CA ARG A 226 -3.44 -51.63 -14.62
C ARG A 226 -2.24 -50.70 -14.48
N ILE A 227 -1.87 -50.35 -13.24
CA ILE A 227 -0.68 -49.58 -12.94
C ILE A 227 0.52 -50.52 -12.95
N LEU A 228 1.41 -50.36 -13.91
CA LEU A 228 2.63 -51.18 -14.03
C LEU A 228 3.76 -50.60 -13.17
N LEU A 229 3.98 -49.29 -13.21
CA LEU A 229 4.98 -48.58 -12.42
C LEU A 229 4.39 -47.23 -11.97
N THR A 230 4.74 -46.80 -10.77
CA THR A 230 4.41 -45.49 -10.24
C THR A 230 5.40 -45.07 -9.16
N ASN A 231 5.62 -43.75 -9.03
CA ASN A 231 6.38 -43.18 -7.92
C ASN A 231 5.45 -42.64 -6.81
N ALA A 232 4.14 -42.65 -7.00
CA ALA A 232 3.17 -42.15 -6.02
C ALA A 232 2.94 -43.09 -4.84
N MET A 233 3.19 -44.38 -5.07
CA MET A 233 3.06 -45.43 -4.04
C MET A 233 4.15 -46.50 -4.23
N PRO A 234 4.47 -47.28 -3.19
CA PRO A 234 5.43 -48.38 -3.34
C PRO A 234 4.92 -49.42 -4.33
N ASN A 235 5.76 -49.84 -5.27
CA ASN A 235 5.48 -50.94 -6.20
C ASN A 235 5.89 -52.29 -5.53
N TYR A 236 4.90 -53.03 -5.05
CA TYR A 236 5.16 -54.33 -4.41
C TYR A 236 5.22 -55.43 -5.46
N ARG A 237 6.42 -56.04 -5.64
CA ARG A 237 6.61 -57.10 -6.61
C ARG A 237 5.66 -58.31 -6.40
N TRP A 238 5.37 -58.64 -5.15
CA TRP A 238 4.58 -59.81 -4.76
C TRP A 238 3.07 -59.53 -4.62
N GLN A 239 2.59 -58.41 -5.15
CA GLN A 239 1.18 -58.05 -5.18
C GLN A 239 0.70 -57.88 -6.63
N PRO A 240 -0.56 -58.20 -6.92
CA PRO A 240 -1.15 -57.91 -8.22
C PRO A 240 -0.98 -56.42 -8.59
N TYR A 241 -1.11 -56.12 -9.88
CA TYR A 241 -1.13 -54.75 -10.39
C TYR A 241 -2.38 -54.02 -9.88
N ASP A 242 -2.17 -52.82 -9.35
CA ASP A 242 -3.26 -51.98 -8.89
C ASP A 242 -4.04 -51.40 -10.09
N THR A 243 -5.31 -51.05 -9.88
CA THR A 243 -6.11 -50.41 -10.89
C THR A 243 -5.91 -48.93 -10.90
N PHE A 244 -5.73 -48.37 -12.08
CA PHE A 244 -5.59 -46.90 -12.28
C PHE A 244 -6.94 -46.22 -12.07
N SER A 245 -7.02 -45.40 -11.07
CA SER A 245 -8.19 -44.58 -10.69
C SER A 245 -7.69 -43.21 -10.29
N PRO A 246 -7.44 -42.30 -11.23
CA PRO A 246 -6.87 -40.99 -10.90
C PRO A 246 -7.84 -40.22 -10.01
N SER A 247 -7.39 -39.87 -8.80
CA SER A 247 -8.09 -38.93 -7.91
C SER A 247 -7.80 -37.48 -8.25
N ASP A 248 -6.65 -37.25 -8.89
CA ASP A 248 -6.16 -35.95 -9.25
C ASP A 248 -6.30 -35.70 -10.76
N SER A 249 -6.20 -34.44 -11.18
CA SER A 249 -6.26 -34.07 -12.59
C SER A 249 -5.02 -34.61 -13.34
N ILE A 250 -5.24 -35.24 -14.50
CA ILE A 250 -4.18 -35.66 -15.38
C ILE A 250 -3.63 -34.41 -16.09
N GLY A 251 -2.35 -34.09 -15.84
CA GLY A 251 -1.67 -32.97 -16.49
C GLY A 251 -1.22 -33.29 -17.91
N LEU A 252 -0.66 -34.50 -18.11
CA LEU A 252 -0.24 -34.99 -19.41
C LEU A 252 -0.49 -36.49 -19.52
N SER A 253 -0.97 -36.94 -20.66
CA SER A 253 -1.02 -38.34 -21.03
C SER A 253 -0.25 -38.55 -22.34
N GLN A 254 0.66 -39.54 -22.33
CA GLN A 254 1.43 -39.92 -23.51
C GLN A 254 1.24 -41.43 -23.78
N HIS A 255 0.75 -41.76 -24.94
CA HIS A 255 0.61 -43.13 -25.41
C HIS A 255 1.89 -43.61 -26.08
N VAL A 256 2.33 -44.80 -25.74
CA VAL A 256 3.58 -45.41 -26.27
C VAL A 256 3.29 -46.91 -26.52
N THR A 257 3.54 -47.39 -27.71
CA THR A 257 3.45 -48.82 -28.04
C THR A 257 4.87 -49.40 -28.09
N LEU A 258 5.16 -50.36 -27.23
CA LEU A 258 6.44 -51.07 -27.18
C LEU A 258 6.22 -52.57 -27.43
N TYR A 259 6.71 -53.08 -28.54
CA TYR A 259 6.61 -54.48 -28.94
C TYR A 259 5.20 -55.05 -28.75
N GLY A 260 4.19 -54.36 -29.26
CA GLY A 260 2.78 -54.75 -29.21
C GLY A 260 2.07 -54.54 -27.88
N GLU A 261 2.76 -54.04 -26.86
CA GLU A 261 2.13 -53.63 -25.60
C GLU A 261 1.86 -52.12 -25.63
N ASP A 262 0.61 -51.75 -25.39
CA ASP A 262 0.17 -50.37 -25.35
C ASP A 262 0.33 -49.83 -23.91
N LEU A 263 1.13 -48.82 -23.77
CA LEU A 263 1.48 -48.16 -22.48
C LEU A 263 1.02 -46.75 -22.51
N ASP A 264 0.31 -46.36 -21.46
CA ASP A 264 -0.11 -44.97 -21.21
C ASP A 264 0.72 -44.43 -20.05
N ILE A 265 1.45 -43.35 -20.32
CA ILE A 265 2.23 -42.64 -19.32
C ILE A 265 1.41 -41.42 -18.89
N TYR A 266 0.96 -41.42 -17.64
CA TYR A 266 0.25 -40.32 -17.04
C TYR A 266 1.16 -39.56 -16.11
N VAL A 267 1.32 -38.25 -16.32
CA VAL A 267 1.96 -37.33 -15.40
C VAL A 267 0.85 -36.48 -14.78
N MET A 268 0.71 -36.58 -13.49
CA MET A 268 -0.35 -35.89 -12.77
C MET A 268 -0.01 -34.42 -12.65
N GLU A 269 -1.03 -33.57 -12.74
CA GLU A 269 -0.88 -32.15 -12.50
C GLU A 269 -0.42 -31.94 -11.05
N PRO A 270 0.69 -31.21 -10.81
CA PRO A 270 1.08 -30.93 -9.44
C PRO A 270 -0.09 -30.24 -8.74
N SER A 271 -0.45 -30.66 -7.55
CA SER A 271 -1.53 -30.04 -6.75
C SER A 271 -1.12 -28.62 -6.33
N GLY A 272 -0.92 -27.79 -7.37
CA GLY A 272 -0.51 -26.39 -7.25
C GLY A 272 -1.71 -25.56 -6.83
N ASN A 273 -1.94 -25.47 -5.53
CA ASN A 273 -2.75 -24.40 -4.98
C ASN A 273 -2.18 -23.06 -5.42
N VAL A 274 -3.03 -22.17 -5.92
CA VAL A 274 -2.69 -20.75 -6.21
C VAL A 274 -1.88 -20.13 -5.06
N LEU A 275 -2.11 -20.61 -3.83
CA LEU A 275 -1.34 -20.27 -2.64
C LEU A 275 0.14 -20.67 -2.71
N ALA A 276 0.50 -21.76 -3.38
CA ALA A 276 1.89 -22.18 -3.55
C ALA A 276 2.62 -21.26 -4.52
N LEU A 277 1.97 -20.89 -5.64
CA LEU A 277 2.49 -19.91 -6.59
C LEU A 277 2.69 -18.53 -5.95
N ILE A 278 1.73 -18.07 -5.15
CA ILE A 278 1.85 -16.84 -4.37
C ILE A 278 3.04 -16.92 -3.41
N ARG A 279 3.20 -18.04 -2.70
CA ARG A 279 4.30 -18.23 -1.73
C ARG A 279 5.67 -18.27 -2.40
N GLN A 280 5.77 -18.86 -3.59
CA GLN A 280 7.01 -18.92 -4.36
C GLN A 280 7.42 -17.53 -4.87
N ASN A 281 6.45 -16.71 -5.29
CA ASN A 281 6.67 -15.38 -5.86
C ASN A 281 6.42 -14.24 -4.85
N ILE A 282 6.30 -14.53 -3.56
CA ILE A 282 5.92 -13.56 -2.52
C ILE A 282 6.84 -12.34 -2.48
N TYR A 283 8.14 -12.52 -2.72
CA TYR A 283 9.10 -11.40 -2.73
C TYR A 283 8.84 -10.43 -3.88
N ILE A 284 8.48 -10.94 -5.07
CA ILE A 284 8.14 -10.12 -6.23
C ILE A 284 6.85 -9.37 -5.96
N LEU A 285 5.83 -10.05 -5.40
CA LEU A 285 4.54 -9.44 -5.06
C LEU A 285 4.70 -8.35 -3.99
N ILE A 286 5.50 -8.58 -2.96
CA ILE A 286 5.81 -7.57 -1.94
C ILE A 286 6.56 -6.39 -2.55
N LEU A 287 7.54 -6.63 -3.40
CA LEU A 287 8.31 -5.59 -4.08
C LEU A 287 7.39 -4.71 -4.95
N LEU A 288 6.51 -5.33 -5.74
CA LEU A 288 5.51 -4.64 -6.55
C LEU A 288 4.56 -3.80 -5.67
N LEU A 289 4.06 -4.36 -4.59
CA LEU A 289 3.18 -3.66 -3.65
C LEU A 289 3.87 -2.44 -3.02
N ILE A 290 5.13 -2.59 -2.61
CA ILE A 290 5.94 -1.48 -2.06
C ILE A 290 6.15 -0.40 -3.13
N LEU A 291 6.55 -0.79 -4.33
CA LEU A 291 6.82 0.13 -5.44
C LEU A 291 5.56 0.86 -5.89
N ASN A 292 4.41 0.22 -5.83
CA ASN A 292 3.12 0.76 -6.25
C ASN A 292 2.48 1.69 -5.21
N ILE A 293 2.78 1.53 -3.93
CA ILE A 293 2.17 2.34 -2.86
C ILE A 293 3.09 3.48 -2.41
N ILE A 294 4.36 3.18 -2.09
CA ILE A 294 5.23 4.15 -1.41
C ILE A 294 5.60 5.34 -2.30
N PRO A 295 6.17 5.18 -3.50
CA PRO A 295 6.59 6.32 -4.31
C PRO A 295 5.43 7.22 -4.74
N PRO A 296 4.28 6.70 -5.21
CA PRO A 296 3.15 7.54 -5.57
C PRO A 296 2.55 8.28 -4.36
N GLN A 297 2.49 7.65 -3.19
CA GLN A 297 2.01 8.30 -1.97
C GLN A 297 2.95 9.43 -1.53
N LEU A 298 4.26 9.21 -1.63
CA LEU A 298 5.26 10.23 -1.33
C LEU A 298 5.16 11.40 -2.29
N LEU A 299 5.01 11.13 -3.59
CA LEU A 299 4.79 12.14 -4.62
C LEU A 299 3.51 12.95 -4.35
N MET A 300 2.41 12.28 -3.99
CA MET A 300 1.15 12.94 -3.66
C MET A 300 1.30 13.87 -2.46
N ASN A 301 1.99 13.45 -1.40
CA ASN A 301 2.26 14.27 -0.24
C ASN A 301 3.12 15.50 -0.58
N LEU A 302 4.12 15.33 -1.44
CA LEU A 302 4.95 16.44 -1.92
C LEU A 302 4.11 17.45 -2.72
N LEU A 303 3.27 16.99 -3.62
CA LEU A 303 2.37 17.85 -4.40
C LEU A 303 1.33 18.55 -3.51
N GLU A 304 0.74 17.84 -2.54
CA GLU A 304 -0.20 18.43 -1.59
C GLU A 304 0.46 19.54 -0.78
N ASN A 305 1.68 19.32 -0.29
CA ASN A 305 2.44 20.33 0.45
C ASN A 305 2.88 21.51 -0.46
N SER A 306 3.32 21.23 -1.67
CA SER A 306 3.82 22.25 -2.58
C SER A 306 2.73 23.16 -3.16
N ILE A 307 1.56 22.62 -3.45
CA ILE A 307 0.50 23.37 -4.13
C ILE A 307 -0.61 23.73 -3.13
N THR A 308 -1.25 22.71 -2.53
CA THR A 308 -2.50 22.91 -1.79
C THR A 308 -2.30 23.70 -0.50
N SER A 309 -1.20 23.45 0.23
CA SER A 309 -0.93 24.17 1.47
C SER A 309 -0.65 25.66 1.24
N ARG A 310 0.01 26.00 0.13
CA ARG A 310 0.28 27.42 -0.24
C ARG A 310 -0.99 28.13 -0.68
N LEU A 311 -1.81 27.49 -1.51
CA LEU A 311 -3.11 28.05 -1.92
C LEU A 311 -4.06 28.23 -0.73
N PHE A 312 -4.07 27.30 0.22
CA PHE A 312 -4.89 27.41 1.42
C PHE A 312 -4.44 28.56 2.34
N ARG A 313 -3.12 28.79 2.44
CA ARG A 313 -2.60 29.96 3.17
C ARG A 313 -3.05 31.25 2.51
N LEU A 314 -3.02 31.33 1.19
CA LEU A 314 -3.47 32.48 0.42
C LEU A 314 -4.98 32.70 0.61
N GLU A 315 -5.82 31.67 0.50
CA GLU A 315 -7.25 31.73 0.76
C GLU A 315 -7.57 32.22 2.19
N LYS A 316 -6.87 31.69 3.20
CA LYS A 316 -7.05 32.08 4.60
C LYS A 316 -6.81 33.55 4.82
N VAL A 317 -5.77 34.12 4.20
CA VAL A 317 -5.42 35.53 4.34
C VAL A 317 -6.42 36.41 3.57
N PHE A 318 -6.88 35.95 2.41
CA PHE A 318 -7.96 36.68 1.67
C PHE A 318 -9.27 36.74 2.46
N ASN A 319 -9.63 35.67 3.17
CA ASN A 319 -10.85 35.64 4.00
C ASN A 319 -10.74 36.49 5.29
N GLN A 320 -9.53 36.99 5.62
CA GLN A 320 -9.28 37.86 6.78
C GLN A 320 -9.20 39.34 6.43
N ILE A 321 -9.57 39.73 5.20
CA ILE A 321 -9.51 41.12 4.70
C ILE A 321 -10.46 42.08 5.44
N ASP A 322 -11.42 41.60 6.22
CA ASP A 322 -12.34 42.44 7.04
C ASP A 322 -11.64 43.07 8.26
N SER A 323 -10.36 42.79 8.51
CA SER A 323 -9.59 43.44 9.56
C SER A 323 -8.95 44.73 9.07
N ASP A 324 -8.86 45.75 9.92
CA ASP A 324 -8.27 47.04 9.62
C ASP A 324 -6.79 46.99 9.17
N VAL A 325 -6.14 45.87 9.30
CA VAL A 325 -4.73 45.64 8.90
C VAL A 325 -4.64 44.34 8.09
N LEU A 326 -4.11 44.44 6.89
CA LEU A 326 -3.88 43.26 6.05
C LEU A 326 -2.67 42.47 6.54
N ILE A 327 -2.88 41.17 6.79
CA ILE A 327 -1.86 40.25 7.28
C ILE A 327 -1.04 39.74 6.07
N LYS A 328 0.29 39.77 6.17
CA LYS A 328 1.18 39.19 5.16
C LYS A 328 1.20 37.68 5.24
N ILE A 329 1.36 37.05 4.08
CA ILE A 329 1.62 35.60 4.00
C ILE A 329 3.06 35.36 4.41
N SER A 330 3.26 34.58 5.47
CA SER A 330 4.57 34.19 5.97
C SER A 330 4.93 32.76 5.50
N GLY A 331 6.23 32.52 5.29
CA GLY A 331 6.79 31.21 4.94
C GLY A 331 7.41 31.21 3.53
N PRO A 332 7.92 30.06 3.08
CA PRO A 332 8.56 29.93 1.77
C PRO A 332 7.53 30.09 0.67
N ASN A 333 7.71 31.11 -0.19
CA ASN A 333 6.78 31.42 -1.28
C ASN A 333 7.04 30.57 -2.53
N GLY A 334 8.26 30.06 -2.73
CA GLY A 334 8.65 29.40 -3.98
C GLY A 334 8.91 30.41 -5.11
N GLN A 335 9.43 29.91 -6.23
CA GLN A 335 9.71 30.72 -7.43
C GLN A 335 8.74 30.43 -8.59
N ASP A 336 7.63 29.74 -8.29
CA ASP A 336 6.59 29.39 -9.24
C ASP A 336 5.46 30.46 -9.32
N GLU A 337 4.43 30.20 -10.08
CA GLU A 337 3.29 31.07 -10.27
C GLU A 337 2.56 31.37 -8.95
N ILE A 338 2.48 30.38 -8.05
CA ILE A 338 1.87 30.54 -6.73
C ILE A 338 2.73 31.44 -5.86
N GLY A 339 4.05 31.27 -5.89
CA GLY A 339 4.99 32.15 -5.21
C GLY A 339 4.88 33.60 -5.68
N SER A 340 4.83 33.79 -6.98
CA SER A 340 4.60 35.12 -7.59
C SER A 340 3.28 35.78 -7.14
N LEU A 341 2.21 34.96 -7.05
CA LEU A 341 0.90 35.44 -6.57
C LEU A 341 0.95 35.85 -5.09
N MET A 342 1.64 35.06 -4.25
CA MET A 342 1.83 35.36 -2.82
C MET A 342 2.66 36.67 -2.64
N ASP A 343 3.70 36.87 -3.44
CA ASP A 343 4.52 38.09 -3.41
C ASP A 343 3.73 39.32 -3.90
N ASN A 344 2.91 39.15 -4.92
CA ASN A 344 2.01 40.22 -5.39
C ASN A 344 1.02 40.60 -4.28
N TYR A 345 0.42 39.62 -3.62
CA TYR A 345 -0.44 39.88 -2.46
C TYR A 345 0.28 40.62 -1.35
N ASN A 346 1.49 40.17 -0.95
CA ASN A 346 2.27 40.82 0.10
C ASN A 346 2.59 42.28 -0.24
N ARG A 347 2.96 42.57 -1.50
CA ARG A 347 3.17 43.93 -1.97
C ARG A 347 1.90 44.78 -1.91
N MET A 348 0.76 44.18 -2.27
CA MET A 348 -0.54 44.87 -2.15
C MET A 348 -0.88 45.14 -0.68
N ALA A 349 -0.67 44.18 0.21
CA ALA A 349 -0.89 44.32 1.65
C ALA A 349 -0.02 45.45 2.25
N ASP A 350 1.26 45.50 1.89
CA ASP A 350 2.15 46.58 2.31
C ASP A 350 1.64 47.96 1.89
N ARG A 351 1.26 48.07 0.63
CA ARG A 351 0.76 49.32 0.09
C ARG A 351 -0.55 49.75 0.76
N MET A 352 -1.46 48.81 0.98
CA MET A 352 -2.73 49.07 1.64
C MET A 352 -2.53 49.49 3.10
N ASN A 353 -1.70 48.77 3.87
CA ASN A 353 -1.39 49.10 5.25
C ASN A 353 -0.72 50.50 5.37
N SER A 354 0.16 50.87 4.43
CA SER A 354 0.78 52.19 4.41
C SER A 354 -0.25 53.30 4.09
N LEU A 355 -1.24 53.03 3.24
CA LEU A 355 -2.32 53.95 2.95
C LEU A 355 -3.24 54.12 4.16
N ILE A 356 -3.58 53.05 4.85
CA ILE A 356 -4.38 53.07 6.08
C ILE A 356 -3.67 53.88 7.19
N ASP A 357 -2.37 53.65 7.40
CA ASP A 357 -1.58 54.41 8.39
C ASP A 357 -1.53 55.90 8.02
N THR A 358 -1.31 56.20 6.75
CA THR A 358 -1.31 57.58 6.27
C THR A 358 -2.68 58.25 6.45
N ALA A 359 -3.78 57.59 6.09
CA ALA A 359 -5.12 58.08 6.29
C ALA A 359 -5.45 58.30 7.77
N TYR A 360 -5.06 57.36 8.63
CA TYR A 360 -5.24 57.48 10.06
C TYR A 360 -4.48 58.68 10.64
N ARG A 361 -3.19 58.85 10.24
CA ARG A 361 -2.38 59.97 10.67
C ARG A 361 -2.96 61.30 10.19
N CYS A 362 -3.44 61.37 8.96
CA CYS A 362 -4.12 62.58 8.43
C CYS A 362 -5.35 62.93 9.25
N ARG A 363 -6.21 61.94 9.54
CA ARG A 363 -7.43 62.11 10.36
C ARG A 363 -7.12 62.57 11.77
N LEU A 364 -6.10 61.98 12.41
CA LEU A 364 -5.65 62.39 13.73
C LEU A 364 -5.11 63.81 13.74
N LYS A 365 -4.39 64.21 12.67
CA LYS A 365 -3.87 65.62 12.53
C LYS A 365 -5.05 66.58 12.34
N GLU A 366 -6.06 66.24 11.53
CA GLU A 366 -7.24 67.04 11.32
C GLU A 366 -8.02 67.23 12.65
N GLN A 367 -8.24 66.19 13.42
CA GLN A 367 -8.90 66.26 14.72
C GLN A 367 -8.12 67.17 15.70
N LYS A 368 -6.78 67.03 15.73
CA LYS A 368 -5.94 67.91 16.57
C LYS A 368 -6.03 69.37 16.16
N MET A 369 -6.08 69.66 14.85
CA MET A 369 -6.24 71.03 14.34
C MET A 369 -7.61 71.59 14.69
N ASP A 370 -8.69 70.79 14.62
CA ASP A 370 -10.04 71.18 14.97
C ASP A 370 -10.13 71.52 16.49
N ILE A 371 -9.54 70.68 17.36
CA ILE A 371 -9.49 70.93 18.79
C ILE A 371 -8.67 72.21 19.10
N ALA A 372 -7.53 72.39 18.42
CA ALA A 372 -6.71 73.61 18.59
C ALA A 372 -7.47 74.87 18.13
N ARG A 373 -8.21 74.78 17.02
CA ARG A 373 -9.06 75.86 16.54
C ARG A 373 -10.18 76.20 17.52
N GLN A 374 -10.92 75.18 18.02
CA GLN A 374 -11.95 75.36 19.04
C GLN A 374 -11.40 76.03 20.32
N ASN A 375 -10.24 75.61 20.78
CA ASN A 375 -9.58 76.20 21.93
C ASN A 375 -9.19 77.65 21.67
N ALA A 376 -8.69 77.96 20.47
CA ALA A 376 -8.36 79.31 20.09
C ALA A 376 -9.59 80.23 20.00
N GLU A 377 -10.71 79.70 19.44
CA GLU A 377 -12.00 80.42 19.40
C GLU A 377 -12.54 80.69 20.83
N LEU A 378 -12.46 79.69 21.72
CA LEU A 378 -12.82 79.84 23.12
C LEU A 378 -11.98 80.91 23.81
N MET A 379 -10.66 80.89 23.64
CA MET A 379 -9.76 81.90 24.21
C MET A 379 -10.02 83.32 23.66
N ALA A 380 -10.36 83.38 22.35
CA ALA A 380 -10.73 84.70 21.80
C ALA A 380 -12.03 85.23 22.39
N LEU A 381 -13.04 84.41 22.60
CA LEU A 381 -14.29 84.78 23.29
C LEU A 381 -14.06 85.24 24.73
N TYR A 382 -13.21 84.49 25.51
CA TYR A 382 -12.85 84.90 26.86
C TYR A 382 -12.07 86.20 26.93
N SER A 383 -11.23 86.49 25.93
CA SER A 383 -10.47 87.74 25.87
C SER A 383 -11.36 88.98 25.64
N GLN A 384 -12.58 88.82 25.11
CA GLN A 384 -13.57 89.90 24.95
C GLN A 384 -14.08 90.40 26.31
N ILE A 385 -14.02 89.60 27.38
CA ILE A 385 -14.31 90.08 28.74
C ILE A 385 -12.98 90.70 29.24
N ASN A 386 -12.88 92.00 29.17
CA ASN A 386 -11.68 92.70 29.62
C ASN A 386 -11.54 92.66 31.14
N PRO A 387 -10.74 91.72 31.70
CA PRO A 387 -10.63 91.56 33.15
C PRO A 387 -10.10 92.80 33.87
N HIS A 388 -9.21 93.50 33.23
CA HIS A 388 -8.66 94.71 33.73
C HIS A 388 -9.70 95.84 33.93
N PHE A 389 -10.63 95.96 32.98
CA PHE A 389 -11.75 96.89 33.12
C PHE A 389 -12.63 96.55 34.30
N LEU A 390 -12.98 95.32 34.50
CA LEU A 390 -13.77 94.84 35.67
C LEU A 390 -13.08 95.14 37.00
N PHE A 391 -11.77 94.89 37.10
CA PHE A 391 -10.99 95.21 38.29
C PHE A 391 -10.94 96.68 38.57
N ASN A 392 -10.65 97.48 37.59
CA ASN A 392 -10.58 98.96 37.74
C ASN A 392 -11.93 99.54 38.18
N ALA A 393 -13.03 99.03 37.62
CA ALA A 393 -14.39 99.40 37.93
C ALA A 393 -14.70 99.08 39.44
N LEU A 394 -14.44 97.85 39.85
CA LEU A 394 -14.63 97.43 41.24
C LEU A 394 -13.76 98.17 42.22
N GLU A 395 -12.49 98.43 41.92
CA GLU A 395 -11.61 99.19 42.76
C GLU A 395 -12.06 100.68 42.81
N SER A 396 -12.50 101.32 41.76
CA SER A 396 -13.07 102.62 41.77
C SER A 396 -14.26 102.77 42.67
N ILE A 397 -15.18 101.77 42.63
CA ILE A 397 -16.37 101.75 43.47
C ILE A 397 -15.97 101.53 44.94
N ARG A 398 -14.99 100.62 45.21
CA ARG A 398 -14.46 100.39 46.56
C ARG A 398 -13.88 101.73 47.15
N MET A 399 -13.04 102.44 46.41
CA MET A 399 -12.45 103.69 46.85
C MET A 399 -13.53 104.77 47.13
N HIS A 400 -14.56 104.79 46.30
CA HIS A 400 -15.70 105.72 46.46
C HIS A 400 -16.46 105.42 47.80
N SER A 401 -16.73 104.11 48.07
CA SER A 401 -17.35 103.65 49.31
C SER A 401 -16.50 104.03 50.58
N ILE A 402 -15.19 103.91 50.52
CA ILE A 402 -14.27 104.30 51.62
C ILE A 402 -14.38 105.78 51.86
N LEU A 403 -14.37 106.61 50.82
CA LEU A 403 -14.48 108.10 50.95
C LEU A 403 -15.79 108.50 51.57
N LYS A 404 -16.90 107.72 51.34
CA LYS A 404 -18.18 107.92 51.98
C LYS A 404 -18.29 107.39 53.38
N LYS A 405 -17.26 106.72 53.92
CA LYS A 405 -17.24 106.02 55.23
C LYS A 405 -18.20 104.84 55.26
N GLU A 406 -18.45 104.19 54.14
CA GLU A 406 -19.25 102.99 54.04
C GLU A 406 -18.34 101.78 54.03
N GLU A 407 -17.75 101.46 55.21
CA GLU A 407 -16.70 100.46 55.39
C GLU A 407 -17.23 99.07 55.00
N GLU A 408 -18.45 98.75 55.30
CA GLU A 408 -19.09 97.45 55.02
C GLU A 408 -19.25 97.22 53.48
N THR A 409 -19.67 98.29 52.77
CA THR A 409 -19.76 98.24 51.32
C THR A 409 -18.45 98.08 50.61
N ALA A 410 -17.42 98.79 51.15
CA ALA A 410 -16.02 98.68 50.63
C ALA A 410 -15.42 97.28 50.84
N ASP A 411 -15.69 96.64 51.98
CA ASP A 411 -15.24 95.27 52.23
C ASP A 411 -15.94 94.24 51.33
N MET A 412 -17.26 94.41 51.07
CA MET A 412 -17.99 93.55 50.15
C MET A 412 -17.48 93.65 48.70
N ILE A 413 -17.15 94.88 48.24
CA ILE A 413 -16.60 95.08 46.87
C ILE A 413 -15.18 94.49 46.79
N GLN A 414 -14.38 94.56 47.85
CA GLN A 414 -13.07 93.93 47.89
C GLN A 414 -13.21 92.40 47.74
N LYS A 415 -14.11 91.77 48.47
CA LYS A 415 -14.39 90.32 48.39
C LYS A 415 -14.83 89.95 47.02
N LEU A 416 -15.75 90.72 46.40
CA LEU A 416 -16.20 90.52 45.00
C LEU A 416 -15.02 90.63 44.03
N ALA A 417 -14.13 91.60 44.20
CA ALA A 417 -12.92 91.75 43.35
C ALA A 417 -11.96 90.58 43.45
N ILE A 418 -11.80 89.98 44.66
CA ILE A 418 -11.05 88.71 44.83
C ILE A 418 -11.69 87.59 44.05
N MET A 419 -13.01 87.44 44.10
CA MET A 419 -13.75 86.41 43.39
C MET A 419 -13.63 86.58 41.86
N VAL A 420 -13.84 87.77 41.34
CA VAL A 420 -13.71 88.00 39.91
C VAL A 420 -12.26 87.76 39.43
N ARG A 421 -11.25 88.14 40.20
CA ARG A 421 -9.85 87.95 39.87
C ARG A 421 -9.50 86.45 39.73
N GLN A 422 -9.94 85.60 40.64
CA GLN A 422 -9.67 84.18 40.61
C GLN A 422 -10.44 83.43 39.50
N ASN A 423 -11.66 83.87 39.17
CA ASN A 423 -12.46 83.28 38.11
C ASN A 423 -11.88 83.65 36.70
N VAL A 424 -11.16 84.72 36.57
CA VAL A 424 -10.60 85.19 35.29
C VAL A 424 -9.12 84.84 35.12
N ASP A 425 -8.45 84.42 36.18
CA ASP A 425 -7.05 83.99 36.09
C ASP A 425 -6.94 82.50 35.61
N TRP A 426 -6.60 82.31 34.37
CA TRP A 426 -6.44 80.99 33.71
C TRP A 426 -4.97 80.55 33.61
N SER A 427 -4.05 81.19 34.36
CA SER A 427 -2.62 80.94 34.26
C SER A 427 -2.19 79.56 34.81
N SER A 428 -3.00 78.92 35.58
CA SER A 428 -2.72 77.55 36.08
C SER A 428 -4.03 76.80 36.36
N ASP A 429 -4.01 75.48 36.18
CA ASP A 429 -5.17 74.60 36.43
C ASP A 429 -5.32 74.20 37.91
N SER A 430 -4.39 74.58 38.77
CA SER A 430 -4.38 74.23 40.20
C SER A 430 -4.08 75.47 41.08
N ASN A 431 -4.61 75.47 42.26
CA ASN A 431 -4.41 76.44 43.33
C ASN A 431 -3.94 75.73 44.58
N THR A 432 -3.27 76.51 45.51
CA THR A 432 -3.02 75.99 46.85
C THR A 432 -4.34 76.06 47.66
N ILE A 433 -4.52 75.14 48.62
CA ILE A 433 -5.61 75.14 49.55
C ILE A 433 -5.79 76.53 50.22
N LYS A 434 -4.72 77.18 50.57
CA LYS A 434 -4.73 78.54 51.10
C LYS A 434 -5.50 79.52 50.18
N ARG A 435 -5.22 79.47 48.87
CA ARG A 435 -5.90 80.38 47.93
C ARG A 435 -7.37 79.99 47.73
N GLU A 436 -7.70 78.68 47.68
CA GLU A 436 -9.03 78.18 47.63
C GLU A 436 -9.84 78.60 48.85
N LEU A 437 -9.31 78.46 50.04
CA LEU A 437 -9.96 78.90 51.30
C LEU A 437 -10.14 80.44 51.37
N ALA A 438 -9.21 81.20 50.88
CA ALA A 438 -9.39 82.66 50.79
C ALA A 438 -10.52 83.07 49.87
N PHE A 439 -10.71 82.31 48.78
CA PHE A 439 -11.82 82.52 47.88
C PHE A 439 -13.17 82.05 48.51
N VAL A 440 -13.15 80.92 49.18
CA VAL A 440 -14.35 80.40 49.92
C VAL A 440 -14.75 81.37 51.03
N GLU A 441 -13.80 81.96 51.73
CA GLU A 441 -14.03 82.97 52.75
C GLU A 441 -14.68 84.23 52.17
N ALA A 442 -14.16 84.72 51.03
CA ALA A 442 -14.69 85.85 50.35
C ALA A 442 -16.14 85.54 49.89
N TYR A 443 -16.38 84.33 49.27
CA TYR A 443 -17.70 83.88 48.88
C TYR A 443 -18.67 83.82 50.05
N LEU A 444 -18.32 83.09 51.11
CA LEU A 444 -19.18 82.93 52.29
C LEU A 444 -19.46 84.26 52.98
N SER A 445 -18.54 85.20 52.97
CA SER A 445 -18.75 86.54 53.52
C SER A 445 -19.81 87.33 52.72
N LEU A 446 -19.75 87.23 51.36
CA LEU A 446 -20.75 87.82 50.47
C LEU A 446 -22.11 87.17 50.68
N GLN A 447 -22.14 85.86 50.82
CA GLN A 447 -23.42 85.15 51.10
C GLN A 447 -23.97 85.48 52.50
N LYS A 448 -23.13 85.64 53.49
CA LYS A 448 -23.55 86.08 54.83
C LYS A 448 -24.17 87.49 54.81
N TYR A 449 -23.54 88.37 54.02
CA TYR A 449 -24.13 89.69 53.85
C TYR A 449 -25.48 89.66 53.18
N ARG A 450 -25.74 88.74 52.25
CA ARG A 450 -27.04 88.56 51.60
C ARG A 450 -28.10 87.91 52.51
N PHE A 451 -27.68 86.84 53.23
CA PHE A 451 -28.66 86.01 53.96
C PHE A 451 -28.75 86.36 55.49
N GLY A 452 -27.87 87.25 56.00
CA GLY A 452 -27.90 87.67 57.38
C GLY A 452 -27.65 86.56 58.39
N GLU A 453 -28.46 86.47 59.40
CA GLU A 453 -28.33 85.50 60.54
C GLU A 453 -28.71 84.06 60.04
N ARG A 454 -29.24 83.90 58.83
CA ARG A 454 -29.56 82.58 58.28
C ARG A 454 -28.30 81.78 57.88
N LEU A 455 -27.14 82.44 57.70
CA LEU A 455 -25.88 81.80 57.36
C LEU A 455 -24.90 82.05 58.51
N SER A 456 -24.43 80.96 59.11
CA SER A 456 -23.29 80.98 60.01
C SER A 456 -22.24 80.00 59.48
N TYR A 457 -21.02 80.38 59.41
CA TYR A 457 -19.95 79.52 58.89
C TYR A 457 -18.69 79.67 59.75
N GLN A 458 -17.87 78.60 59.72
CA GLN A 458 -16.54 78.57 60.36
C GLN A 458 -15.60 77.82 59.46
N ILE A 459 -14.40 78.39 59.19
CA ILE A 459 -13.40 77.75 58.35
C ILE A 459 -12.28 77.35 59.29
N ASN A 460 -12.01 76.02 59.37
CA ASN A 460 -10.92 75.45 60.16
C ASN A 460 -10.02 74.70 59.22
N ALA A 461 -8.79 75.11 59.02
CA ALA A 461 -7.76 74.46 58.27
C ALA A 461 -6.46 74.33 59.02
N GLN A 462 -5.86 73.13 58.99
CA GLN A 462 -4.55 72.93 59.59
C GLN A 462 -3.47 73.62 58.74
N GLU A 463 -2.46 74.16 59.34
CA GLU A 463 -1.39 74.90 58.65
C GLU A 463 -0.65 74.06 57.63
N ASP A 464 -0.39 72.79 57.98
CA ASP A 464 0.31 71.83 57.08
C ASP A 464 -0.40 71.60 55.76
N CYS A 465 -1.74 71.75 55.63
CA CYS A 465 -2.51 71.53 54.43
C CYS A 465 -2.52 72.75 53.50
N GLN A 466 -2.18 73.94 53.94
CA GLN A 466 -2.47 75.16 53.16
C GLN A 466 -1.62 75.30 51.88
N ASN A 467 -0.49 74.59 51.76
CA ASN A 467 0.35 74.63 50.54
C ASN A 467 0.12 73.52 49.57
N ILE A 468 -0.86 72.56 49.84
CA ILE A 468 -1.18 71.50 49.01
C ILE A 468 -1.90 72.07 47.76
N LEU A 469 -1.52 71.60 46.59
CA LEU A 469 -2.12 71.93 45.32
C LEU A 469 -3.42 71.14 45.09
N VAL A 470 -4.49 71.81 44.79
CA VAL A 470 -5.80 71.22 44.39
C VAL A 470 -6.26 71.83 43.08
N PRO A 471 -7.06 71.16 42.28
CA PRO A 471 -7.66 71.81 41.12
C PRO A 471 -8.44 73.04 41.52
N LYS A 472 -8.35 74.07 40.69
CA LYS A 472 -9.05 75.33 40.97
C LYS A 472 -10.56 75.11 41.17
N LEU A 473 -11.13 75.92 42.07
CA LEU A 473 -12.55 75.93 42.40
C LEU A 473 -13.09 74.61 43.00
N THR A 474 -12.21 73.65 43.35
CA THR A 474 -12.67 72.38 43.93
C THR A 474 -13.42 72.60 45.25
N ILE A 475 -12.80 73.31 46.22
CA ILE A 475 -13.45 73.57 47.53
C ILE A 475 -14.60 74.50 47.34
N THR A 476 -14.41 75.51 46.53
CA THR A 476 -15.44 76.52 46.22
C THR A 476 -16.71 75.92 45.67
N THR A 477 -16.61 74.99 44.68
CA THR A 477 -17.77 74.36 44.07
C THR A 477 -18.59 73.59 45.09
N PHE A 478 -17.94 72.88 46.03
CA PHE A 478 -18.69 72.22 47.12
C PHE A 478 -19.36 73.22 48.06
N VAL A 479 -18.73 74.30 48.42
CA VAL A 479 -19.28 75.34 49.31
C VAL A 479 -20.40 76.08 48.60
N GLU A 480 -20.25 76.43 47.31
CA GLU A 480 -21.29 77.03 46.48
C GLU A 480 -22.53 76.15 46.41
N ASN A 481 -22.36 74.85 46.07
CA ASN A 481 -23.46 73.93 46.05
C ASN A 481 -24.16 73.80 47.44
N ALA A 482 -23.37 73.79 48.52
CA ALA A 482 -23.94 73.76 49.87
C ALA A 482 -24.74 75.01 50.19
N CYS A 483 -24.32 76.19 49.79
CA CYS A 483 -25.05 77.43 49.99
C CYS A 483 -26.31 77.50 49.10
N VAL A 484 -26.21 77.18 47.83
CA VAL A 484 -27.32 77.24 46.90
C VAL A 484 -28.42 76.24 47.29
N HIS A 485 -28.07 75.01 47.61
CA HIS A 485 -29.05 73.96 47.90
C HIS A 485 -29.42 73.88 49.40
N GLY A 486 -28.64 74.51 50.29
CA GLY A 486 -28.91 74.48 51.75
C GLY A 486 -29.55 75.72 52.33
N ILE A 487 -29.50 76.88 51.68
CA ILE A 487 -29.96 78.14 52.17
C ILE A 487 -31.05 78.78 51.32
N GLU A 488 -31.00 78.65 49.99
CA GLU A 488 -32.05 78.97 49.06
C GLU A 488 -33.15 77.89 49.10
#